data_5df2a47c9caead135a0c4ecc74bfe85e
#
_entry.id   5df2a47c9caead135a0c4ecc74bfe85e
#
_cell.length_a   1.000
_cell.length_b   1.000
_cell.length_c   1.000
_cell.angle_alpha   90.00
_cell.angle_beta   90.00
_cell.angle_gamma   90.00
#
_symmetry.space_group_name_H-M   'P 1'
#
loop_
_entity.id
_entity.type
_entity.pdbx_description
1 polymer ?
#
loop_
_entity_poly.entity_id
_entity_poly.type
_entity_poly.pdbx_seq_one_letter_code
_entity_poly.pdbx_strand_id
1 'polypeptide(L)'
;MFHVILFQPEIPPNTGNVIRLCANSGCHLHLIEPLGFEMDDKRLRRAGLDYHEYATLQRHTDLASCLESLGHPRLFAFTTKGSRPFHDASFAEGDAFLFGPESRGLPAEVLDALPAEQRLRLPMREGCRSLNLSNTVAVAVYEAWRQLGFK
;
A
#
# COMPACT_ATOMS: atom_id res chain seq x y z
N MET A 1 1.80 12.80 6.48
CA MET A 1 2.46 11.48 6.42
C MET A 1 2.17 10.85 5.05
N PHE A 2 2.51 9.59 4.84
CA PHE A 2 2.30 8.92 3.56
C PHE A 2 0.88 8.36 3.43
N HIS A 3 0.46 8.13 2.19
CA HIS A 3 -0.76 7.40 1.87
C HIS A 3 -0.39 5.99 1.42
N VAL A 4 -1.03 4.99 1.99
CA VAL A 4 -0.89 3.59 1.58
C VAL A 4 -2.18 3.19 0.87
N ILE A 5 -2.06 2.72 -0.37
CA ILE A 5 -3.21 2.33 -1.19
C ILE A 5 -3.09 0.85 -1.53
N LEU A 6 -4.06 0.06 -1.09
CA LEU A 6 -4.15 -1.36 -1.45
C LEU A 6 -5.17 -1.52 -2.56
N PHE A 7 -4.71 -1.97 -3.72
CA PHE A 7 -5.55 -2.15 -4.91
C PHE A 7 -6.20 -3.53 -4.88
N GLN A 8 -7.51 -3.57 -4.63
CA GLN A 8 -8.31 -4.79 -4.63
C GLN A 8 -7.68 -5.92 -3.79
N PRO A 9 -7.40 -5.66 -2.50
CA PRO A 9 -6.78 -6.68 -1.65
C PRO A 9 -7.66 -7.91 -1.50
N GLU A 10 -7.04 -9.08 -1.36
CA GLU A 10 -7.73 -10.37 -1.42
C GLU A 10 -7.70 -11.14 -0.10
N ILE A 11 -6.66 -10.95 0.70
CA ILE A 11 -6.40 -11.78 1.87
C ILE A 11 -6.61 -10.98 3.16
N PRO A 12 -7.66 -11.26 3.94
CA PRO A 12 -8.02 -10.45 5.11
C PRO A 12 -6.89 -10.25 6.13
N PRO A 13 -6.12 -11.28 6.53
CA PRO A 13 -5.02 -11.06 7.48
C PRO A 13 -3.98 -10.05 7.00
N ASN A 14 -3.69 -9.99 5.70
CA ASN A 14 -2.76 -9.00 5.17
C ASN A 14 -3.28 -7.58 5.36
N THR A 15 -4.54 -7.35 5.00
CA THR A 15 -5.18 -6.04 5.20
C THR A 15 -5.22 -5.68 6.68
N GLY A 16 -5.53 -6.63 7.56
CA GLY A 16 -5.52 -6.40 9.01
C GLY A 16 -4.15 -5.94 9.52
N ASN A 17 -3.09 -6.60 9.07
CA ASN A 17 -1.72 -6.22 9.44
C ASN A 17 -1.37 -4.82 8.92
N VAL A 18 -1.80 -4.47 7.72
CA VAL A 18 -1.55 -3.14 7.14
C VAL A 18 -2.32 -2.06 7.90
N ILE A 19 -3.56 -2.35 8.33
CA ILE A 19 -4.32 -1.42 9.17
C ILE A 19 -3.53 -1.06 10.42
N ARG A 20 -3.01 -2.07 11.14
CA ARG A 20 -2.21 -1.84 12.36
C ARG A 20 -0.91 -1.11 12.05
N LEU A 21 -0.26 -1.47 10.97
CA LEU A 21 0.97 -0.80 10.54
C LEU A 21 0.74 0.70 10.29
N CYS A 22 -0.34 1.03 9.57
CA CYS A 22 -0.66 2.43 9.28
C CYS A 22 -1.02 3.20 10.54
N ALA A 23 -1.75 2.59 11.47
CA ALA A 23 -2.04 3.20 12.76
C ALA A 23 -0.75 3.51 13.54
N ASN A 24 0.20 2.57 13.53
CA ASN A 24 1.46 2.74 14.26
C ASN A 24 2.40 3.77 13.63
N SER A 25 2.35 3.91 12.31
CA SER A 25 3.28 4.79 11.58
C SER A 25 2.68 6.14 11.22
N GLY A 26 1.38 6.33 11.44
CA GLY A 26 0.69 7.56 11.08
C GLY A 26 0.34 7.67 9.60
N CYS A 27 0.48 6.60 8.84
CA CYS A 27 0.08 6.58 7.42
C CYS A 27 -1.44 6.52 7.30
N HIS A 28 -1.95 7.08 6.20
CA HIS A 28 -3.37 7.00 5.86
C HIS A 28 -3.61 5.82 4.93
N LEU A 29 -4.52 4.92 5.30
CA LEU A 29 -4.80 3.71 4.52
C LEU A 29 -6.03 3.88 3.66
N HIS A 30 -5.90 3.49 2.40
CA HIS A 30 -6.98 3.51 1.40
C HIS A 30 -7.10 2.13 0.77
N LEU A 31 -8.33 1.65 0.64
CA LEU A 31 -8.62 0.38 -0.03
C LEU A 31 -9.41 0.65 -1.30
N ILE A 32 -8.97 0.08 -2.42
CA ILE A 32 -9.66 0.20 -3.70
C ILE A 32 -10.53 -1.04 -3.90
N GLU A 33 -11.83 -0.83 -4.10
CA GLU A 33 -12.79 -1.90 -4.35
C GLU A 33 -12.70 -2.43 -5.79
N PRO A 34 -13.11 -3.67 -6.04
CA PRO A 34 -13.73 -4.60 -5.10
C PRO A 34 -12.70 -5.27 -4.20
N LEU A 35 -13.08 -5.51 -2.94
CA LEU A 35 -12.29 -6.29 -2.01
C LEU A 35 -12.60 -7.78 -2.19
N GLY A 36 -11.61 -8.63 -2.03
CA GLY A 36 -11.78 -10.08 -2.12
C GLY A 36 -12.40 -10.70 -0.86
N PHE A 37 -12.89 -9.88 0.06
CA PHE A 37 -13.47 -10.32 1.33
C PHE A 37 -14.44 -9.27 1.84
N GLU A 38 -15.27 -9.66 2.81
CA GLU A 38 -16.12 -8.71 3.52
C GLU A 38 -15.37 -8.06 4.67
N MET A 39 -15.58 -6.75 4.85
CA MET A 39 -14.93 -5.99 5.90
C MET A 39 -15.97 -5.14 6.63
N ASP A 40 -16.15 -5.43 7.92
CA ASP A 40 -17.05 -4.70 8.82
C ASP A 40 -16.43 -4.63 10.22
N ASP A 41 -17.02 -3.83 11.09
CA ASP A 41 -16.51 -3.64 12.46
C ASP A 41 -16.36 -4.96 13.21
N LYS A 42 -17.32 -5.87 13.05
CA LYS A 42 -17.31 -7.15 13.76
C LYS A 42 -16.10 -8.00 13.34
N ARG A 43 -15.83 -8.06 12.03
CA ARG A 43 -14.70 -8.83 11.52
C ARG A 43 -13.37 -8.20 11.90
N LEU A 44 -13.26 -6.87 11.87
CA LEU A 44 -12.05 -6.16 12.27
C LEU A 44 -11.75 -6.37 13.76
N ARG A 45 -12.76 -6.27 14.62
CA ARG A 45 -12.58 -6.55 16.06
C ARG A 45 -12.20 -7.99 16.32
N ARG A 46 -12.80 -8.92 15.59
CA ARG A 46 -12.48 -10.36 15.70
C ARG A 46 -11.03 -10.63 15.28
N ALA A 47 -10.50 -9.86 14.35
CA ALA A 47 -9.10 -9.93 13.94
C ALA A 47 -8.14 -9.29 14.94
N GLY A 48 -8.64 -8.74 16.04
CA GLY A 48 -7.83 -8.14 17.10
C GLY A 48 -7.54 -6.67 16.91
N LEU A 49 -8.25 -5.99 16.01
CA LEU A 49 -8.07 -4.56 15.77
C LEU A 49 -9.01 -3.74 16.65
N ASP A 50 -8.49 -2.64 17.20
CA ASP A 50 -9.28 -1.67 17.94
C ASP A 50 -9.90 -0.64 16.99
N TYR A 51 -11.02 -0.04 17.40
CA TYR A 51 -11.71 0.95 16.58
C TYR A 51 -10.78 2.08 16.14
N HIS A 52 -9.93 2.59 17.02
CA HIS A 52 -9.02 3.69 16.68
C HIS A 52 -8.02 3.31 15.57
N GLU A 53 -7.71 2.02 15.41
CA GLU A 53 -6.79 1.55 14.39
C GLU A 53 -7.38 1.61 12.98
N TYR A 54 -8.72 1.46 12.84
CA TYR A 54 -9.37 1.46 11.54
C TYR A 54 -10.38 2.59 11.33
N ALA A 55 -10.49 3.51 12.30
CA ALA A 55 -11.50 4.58 12.24
C ALA A 55 -11.29 5.52 11.05
N THR A 56 -10.04 5.71 10.62
CA THR A 56 -9.69 6.60 9.50
C THR A 56 -9.50 5.87 8.17
N LEU A 57 -9.71 4.56 8.16
CA LEU A 57 -9.63 3.76 6.94
C LEU A 57 -10.66 4.24 5.93
N GLN A 58 -10.24 4.43 4.68
CA GLN A 58 -11.11 4.89 3.60
C GLN A 58 -11.19 3.83 2.49
N ARG A 59 -12.41 3.66 1.97
CA ARG A 59 -12.67 2.77 0.83
C ARG A 59 -13.05 3.63 -0.37
N HIS A 60 -12.58 3.24 -1.54
CA HIS A 60 -12.83 3.94 -2.79
C HIS A 60 -13.32 2.96 -3.85
N THR A 61 -14.21 3.41 -4.72
CA THR A 61 -14.76 2.57 -5.79
C THR A 61 -13.73 2.23 -6.85
N ASP A 62 -12.77 3.13 -7.09
CA ASP A 62 -11.68 2.91 -8.04
C ASP A 62 -10.46 3.77 -7.67
N LEU A 63 -9.34 3.49 -8.33
CA LEU A 63 -8.09 4.19 -8.06
C LEU A 63 -8.18 5.67 -8.44
N ALA A 64 -8.83 5.99 -9.57
CA ALA A 64 -8.94 7.37 -10.02
C ALA A 64 -9.66 8.25 -9.00
N SER A 65 -10.77 7.76 -8.43
CA SER A 65 -11.52 8.47 -7.39
C SER A 65 -10.67 8.67 -6.13
N CYS A 66 -9.88 7.65 -5.77
CA CYS A 66 -8.97 7.74 -4.63
C CYS A 66 -7.94 8.85 -4.85
N LEU A 67 -7.24 8.83 -5.96
CA LEU A 67 -6.20 9.81 -6.26
C LEU A 67 -6.78 11.23 -6.35
N GLU A 68 -7.97 11.39 -6.92
CA GLU A 68 -8.65 12.68 -6.99
C GLU A 68 -8.93 13.21 -5.58
N SER A 69 -9.44 12.34 -4.69
CA SER A 69 -9.74 12.74 -3.31
C SER A 69 -8.50 13.16 -2.52
N LEU A 70 -7.32 12.68 -2.92
CA LEU A 70 -6.04 13.01 -2.29
C LEU A 70 -5.34 14.21 -2.95
N GLY A 71 -5.94 14.81 -4.00
CA GLY A 71 -5.33 15.93 -4.70
C GLY A 71 -4.19 15.51 -5.62
N HIS A 72 -4.22 14.29 -6.14
CA HIS A 72 -3.22 13.74 -7.06
C HIS A 72 -1.79 13.79 -6.50
N PRO A 73 -1.52 13.12 -5.37
CA PRO A 73 -0.17 13.06 -4.81
C PRO A 73 0.77 12.32 -5.74
N ARG A 74 2.07 12.49 -5.51
CA ARG A 74 3.06 11.69 -6.23
C ARG A 74 2.86 10.23 -5.87
N LEU A 75 2.72 9.36 -6.87
CA LEU A 75 2.35 7.96 -6.71
C LEU A 75 3.51 7.04 -7.08
N PHE A 76 3.84 6.12 -6.20
CA PHE A 76 4.81 5.06 -6.46
C PHE A 76 4.11 3.72 -6.38
N ALA A 77 4.25 2.90 -7.42
CA ALA A 77 3.74 1.53 -7.43
C ALA A 77 4.84 0.55 -7.04
N PHE A 78 4.52 -0.34 -6.11
CA PHE A 78 5.44 -1.41 -5.71
C PHE A 78 5.06 -2.68 -6.46
N THR A 79 5.98 -3.19 -7.26
CA THR A 79 5.71 -4.28 -8.19
C THR A 79 6.96 -5.10 -8.43
N THR A 80 6.80 -6.43 -8.60
CA THR A 80 7.92 -7.31 -8.98
C THR A 80 8.39 -7.03 -10.41
N LYS A 81 7.58 -6.31 -11.19
CA LYS A 81 7.91 -5.90 -12.57
C LYS A 81 8.57 -4.53 -12.62
N GLY A 82 8.83 -3.91 -11.48
CA GLY A 82 9.51 -2.63 -11.41
C GLY A 82 10.98 -2.77 -11.77
N SER A 83 11.53 -1.73 -12.42
CA SER A 83 12.94 -1.70 -12.80
C SER A 83 13.79 -0.91 -11.83
N ARG A 84 13.17 -0.02 -11.04
CA ARG A 84 13.90 0.85 -10.11
C ARG A 84 13.90 0.25 -8.71
N PRO A 85 15.08 0.06 -8.07
CA PRO A 85 15.12 -0.34 -6.68
C PRO A 85 14.39 0.69 -5.80
N PHE A 86 13.56 0.21 -4.88
CA PHE A 86 12.73 1.12 -4.07
C PHE A 86 13.57 2.07 -3.23
N HIS A 87 14.71 1.62 -2.76
CA HIS A 87 15.59 2.42 -1.89
C HIS A 87 16.36 3.50 -2.65
N ASP A 88 16.34 3.48 -3.98
CA ASP A 88 16.92 4.56 -4.80
C ASP A 88 15.96 5.74 -4.96
N ALA A 89 14.70 5.56 -4.65
CA ALA A 89 13.72 6.63 -4.72
C ALA A 89 13.83 7.54 -3.49
N SER A 90 13.62 8.84 -3.70
CA SER A 90 13.56 9.82 -2.62
C SER A 90 12.10 10.14 -2.35
N PHE A 91 11.65 9.87 -1.14
CA PHE A 91 10.26 10.09 -0.74
C PHE A 91 10.07 11.39 0.00
N ALA A 92 8.87 11.93 -0.08
CA ALA A 92 8.50 13.20 0.53
C ALA A 92 7.16 13.08 1.23
N GLU A 93 6.90 13.98 2.17
CA GLU A 93 5.62 14.09 2.87
C GLU A 93 4.47 14.12 1.86
N GLY A 94 3.45 13.32 2.10
CA GLY A 94 2.27 13.27 1.24
C GLY A 94 2.35 12.30 0.06
N ASP A 95 3.49 11.65 -0.16
CA ASP A 95 3.61 10.64 -1.22
C ASP A 95 2.64 9.49 -0.98
N ALA A 96 2.19 8.87 -2.06
CA ALA A 96 1.29 7.72 -2.04
C ALA A 96 2.00 6.48 -2.57
N PHE A 97 1.77 5.35 -1.88
CA PHE A 97 2.35 4.05 -2.22
C PHE A 97 1.24 3.08 -2.59
N LEU A 98 1.32 2.50 -3.78
CA LEU A 98 0.30 1.62 -4.34
C LEU A 98 0.82 0.19 -4.38
N PHE A 99 0.00 -0.73 -3.85
CA PHE A 99 0.30 -2.15 -3.79
C PHE A 99 -0.83 -2.94 -4.44
N GLY A 100 -0.49 -3.98 -5.19
CA GLY A 100 -1.46 -4.79 -5.92
C GLY A 100 -2.05 -5.93 -5.12
N PRO A 101 -3.08 -6.58 -5.68
CA PRO A 101 -3.67 -7.78 -5.09
C PRO A 101 -2.63 -8.88 -4.93
N GLU A 102 -2.78 -9.69 -3.88
CA GLU A 102 -1.76 -10.67 -3.48
C GLU A 102 -1.47 -11.72 -4.55
N SER A 103 -2.50 -12.17 -5.29
CA SER A 103 -2.34 -13.27 -6.24
C SER A 103 -1.91 -12.86 -7.64
N ARG A 104 -2.16 -11.61 -8.04
CA ARG A 104 -2.00 -11.20 -9.46
C ARG A 104 -1.22 -9.91 -9.66
N GLY A 105 -0.93 -9.17 -8.60
CA GLY A 105 -0.25 -7.88 -8.70
C GLY A 105 -1.08 -6.80 -9.38
N LEU A 106 -0.48 -5.65 -9.61
CA LEU A 106 -1.17 -4.51 -10.24
C LEU A 106 -1.45 -4.80 -11.72
N PRO A 107 -2.62 -4.37 -12.24
CA PRO A 107 -2.92 -4.49 -13.68
C PRO A 107 -1.90 -3.74 -14.54
N ALA A 108 -1.68 -4.25 -15.75
CA ALA A 108 -0.72 -3.64 -16.68
C ALA A 108 -1.08 -2.19 -16.99
N GLU A 109 -2.37 -1.88 -17.17
CA GLU A 109 -2.80 -0.52 -17.45
C GLU A 109 -2.48 0.47 -16.33
N VAL A 110 -2.49 0.02 -15.08
CA VAL A 110 -2.11 0.85 -13.94
C VAL A 110 -0.61 1.13 -13.96
N LEU A 111 0.19 0.10 -14.19
CA LEU A 111 1.65 0.23 -14.26
C LEU A 111 2.09 1.07 -15.45
N ASP A 112 1.48 0.86 -16.61
CA ASP A 112 1.84 1.57 -17.84
C ASP A 112 1.51 3.07 -17.76
N ALA A 113 0.56 3.46 -16.91
CA ALA A 113 0.23 4.85 -16.69
C ALA A 113 1.27 5.60 -15.85
N LEU A 114 2.22 4.89 -15.23
CA LEU A 114 3.25 5.48 -14.38
C LEU A 114 4.60 5.52 -15.09
N PRO A 115 5.39 6.59 -14.90
CA PRO A 115 6.77 6.60 -15.37
C PRO A 115 7.58 5.47 -14.74
N ALA A 116 8.65 5.04 -15.42
CA ALA A 116 9.49 3.96 -14.94
C ALA A 116 10.08 4.23 -13.55
N GLU A 117 10.45 5.47 -13.26
CA GLU A 117 11.02 5.87 -11.96
C GLU A 117 10.01 5.81 -10.81
N GLN A 118 8.72 5.66 -11.11
CA GLN A 118 7.66 5.49 -10.11
C GLN A 118 7.19 4.04 -9.98
N ARG A 119 7.83 3.11 -10.70
CA ARG A 119 7.58 1.68 -10.59
C ARG A 119 8.75 1.04 -9.84
N LEU A 120 8.53 0.75 -8.57
CA LEU A 120 9.57 0.37 -7.63
C LEU A 120 9.55 -1.13 -7.34
N ARG A 121 10.72 -1.66 -7.04
CA ARG A 121 10.89 -3.06 -6.72
C ARG A 121 11.70 -3.22 -5.44
N LEU A 122 11.21 -4.11 -4.55
CA LEU A 122 12.00 -4.56 -3.41
C LEU A 122 13.01 -5.60 -3.88
N PRO A 123 14.24 -5.58 -3.36
CA PRO A 123 15.24 -6.58 -3.72
C PRO A 123 14.80 -7.97 -3.25
N MET A 124 15.04 -8.97 -4.08
CA MET A 124 14.78 -10.37 -3.77
C MET A 124 15.92 -11.20 -4.35
N ARG A 125 16.22 -12.31 -3.68
CA ARG A 125 17.18 -13.25 -4.23
C ARG A 125 16.59 -13.94 -5.45
N GLU A 126 17.44 -14.31 -6.38
CA GLU A 126 17.04 -15.03 -7.59
C GLU A 126 16.28 -16.30 -7.23
N GLY A 127 15.20 -16.57 -7.95
CA GLY A 127 14.37 -17.76 -7.76
C GLY A 127 13.39 -17.68 -6.60
N CYS A 128 13.38 -16.59 -5.84
CA CYS A 128 12.45 -16.43 -4.73
C CYS A 128 11.12 -15.89 -5.18
N ARG A 129 10.07 -16.21 -4.40
CA ARG A 129 8.72 -15.68 -4.62
C ARG A 129 8.62 -14.25 -4.11
N SER A 130 7.55 -13.56 -4.51
CA SER A 130 7.21 -12.25 -3.97
C SER A 130 7.06 -12.31 -2.44
N LEU A 131 7.42 -11.21 -1.77
CA LEU A 131 7.17 -11.07 -0.36
C LEU A 131 5.66 -11.01 -0.08
N ASN A 132 5.27 -11.43 1.12
CA ASN A 132 3.92 -11.22 1.62
C ASN A 132 3.57 -9.73 1.54
N LEU A 133 2.32 -9.42 1.16
CA LEU A 133 1.88 -8.04 0.96
C LEU A 133 2.13 -7.16 2.18
N SER A 134 1.72 -7.59 3.36
CA SER A 134 1.88 -6.76 4.57
C SER A 134 3.34 -6.52 4.90
N ASN A 135 4.22 -7.50 4.65
CA ASN A 135 5.67 -7.32 4.81
C ASN A 135 6.20 -6.29 3.82
N THR A 136 5.77 -6.36 2.58
CA THR A 136 6.18 -5.39 1.55
C THR A 136 5.78 -3.97 1.96
N VAL A 137 4.55 -3.79 2.41
CA VAL A 137 4.07 -2.48 2.86
C VAL A 137 4.91 -1.97 4.03
N ALA A 138 5.20 -2.83 5.01
CA ALA A 138 6.00 -2.45 6.17
C ALA A 138 7.40 -1.99 5.76
N VAL A 139 8.07 -2.73 4.88
CA VAL A 139 9.40 -2.39 4.40
C VAL A 139 9.37 -1.04 3.68
N ALA A 140 8.40 -0.83 2.79
CA ALA A 140 8.27 0.42 2.04
C ALA A 140 8.02 1.62 2.95
N VAL A 141 7.07 1.49 3.88
CA VAL A 141 6.70 2.56 4.79
C VAL A 141 7.87 2.94 5.70
N TYR A 142 8.56 1.96 6.27
CA TYR A 142 9.66 2.25 7.18
C TYR A 142 10.87 2.83 6.47
N GLU A 143 11.17 2.43 5.24
CA GLU A 143 12.23 3.07 4.46
C GLU A 143 11.88 4.53 4.15
N ALA A 144 10.66 4.80 3.71
CA ALA A 144 10.23 6.16 3.43
C ALA A 144 10.26 7.04 4.68
N TRP A 145 9.79 6.50 5.80
CA TRP A 145 9.78 7.20 7.08
C TRP A 145 11.20 7.46 7.59
N ARG A 146 12.09 6.48 7.40
CA ARG A 146 13.52 6.67 7.72
C ARG A 146 14.11 7.85 6.94
N GLN A 147 13.78 7.97 5.66
CA GLN A 147 14.26 9.09 4.84
C GLN A 147 13.81 10.46 5.39
N LEU A 148 12.66 10.51 6.06
CA LEU A 148 12.18 11.73 6.71
C LEU A 148 12.68 11.88 8.15
N GLY A 149 13.58 11.01 8.61
CA GLY A 149 14.11 11.05 9.95
C GLY A 149 13.15 10.57 11.04
N PHE A 150 12.13 9.80 10.67
CA PHE A 150 11.10 9.29 11.58
C PHE A 150 10.31 10.41 12.28
N LYS A 151 10.07 11.49 11.58
CA LYS A 151 9.34 12.66 12.12
C LYS A 151 7.90 12.71 11.69
#